data_001d3988a0a20658348af011b9b5ddc4
#
_entry.id   001d3988a0a20658348af011b9b5ddc4
#
_cell.length_a   1.000
_cell.length_b   1.000
_cell.length_c   1.000
_cell.angle_alpha   90.00
_cell.angle_beta   90.00
_cell.angle_gamma   90.00
#
_symmetry.space_group_name_H-M   'P 1'
#
loop_
_entity.id
_entity.type
_entity.pdbx_description
1 polymer ?
#
loop_
_entity_poly.entity_id
_entity_poly.type
_entity_poly.pdbx_seq_one_letter_code
_entity_poly.pdbx_strand_id
1 'polypeptide(L)'
;TLNNLAKISSEGKAIGSNNMDRALLSYAIDHGYNDYDNDPEKVEEISGFDSEKKCATVKLKNGLVYWKGATENIIDKVTHYMLPDGEEREFTKADKDKVEEQMHAQAKRTMKLLSVAKISDGKTVLMAVLCLRDNVRTDAVETVQILNDAGIQVVMVTGDAEETAVAIAKEAGILADEKKDVVLTHEEMEKLSDEELKKVLPNLRVVSRAKPLDKKRLV
;
A
#
# COMPACT_ATOMS: atom_id res chain seq x y z
N THR A 1 -8.95 7.29 -15.09
CA THR A 1 -7.97 8.41 -15.18
C THR A 1 -8.44 9.66 -14.46
N LEU A 2 -9.71 10.08 -14.58
CA LEU A 2 -10.22 11.33 -13.96
C LEU A 2 -10.00 11.41 -12.42
N ASN A 3 -9.96 10.28 -11.71
CA ASN A 3 -9.64 10.23 -10.29
C ASN A 3 -8.16 9.84 -10.04
N ASN A 4 -7.23 10.51 -10.75
CA ASN A 4 -5.80 10.27 -10.68
C ASN A 4 -5.04 11.57 -10.90
N LEU A 5 -4.09 11.88 -10.00
CA LEU A 5 -3.27 13.09 -10.08
C LEU A 5 -2.00 12.90 -10.91
N ALA A 6 -1.67 11.67 -11.33
CA ALA A 6 -0.57 11.41 -12.22
C ALA A 6 -0.91 11.80 -13.67
N LYS A 7 0.10 12.15 -14.44
CA LYS A 7 0.01 12.54 -15.84
C LYS A 7 0.94 11.67 -16.69
N ILE A 8 0.70 11.65 -17.99
CA ILE A 8 1.61 11.00 -18.94
C ILE A 8 2.60 12.04 -19.45
N SER A 9 3.89 11.70 -19.39
CA SER A 9 4.95 12.52 -19.98
C SER A 9 4.94 12.41 -21.50
N SER A 10 5.70 13.28 -22.18
CA SER A 10 5.94 13.21 -23.63
C SER A 10 6.59 11.88 -24.08
N GLU A 11 7.22 11.17 -23.16
CA GLU A 11 7.82 9.85 -23.40
C GLU A 11 6.86 8.67 -23.11
N GLY A 12 5.59 8.94 -22.82
CA GLY A 12 4.60 7.91 -22.51
C GLY A 12 4.70 7.31 -21.10
N LYS A 13 5.44 7.93 -20.18
CA LYS A 13 5.62 7.43 -18.81
C LYS A 13 4.71 8.14 -17.82
N ALA A 14 4.26 7.44 -16.80
CA ALA A 14 3.49 8.02 -15.71
C ALA A 14 4.38 8.89 -14.82
N ILE A 15 4.02 10.17 -14.65
CA ILE A 15 4.71 11.15 -13.80
C ILE A 15 3.73 11.79 -12.81
N GLY A 16 4.22 12.19 -11.64
CA GLY A 16 3.43 12.84 -10.59
C GLY A 16 4.05 12.66 -9.21
N SER A 17 3.59 13.43 -8.24
CA SER A 17 4.10 13.40 -6.87
C SER A 17 3.55 12.22 -6.05
N ASN A 18 2.34 11.73 -6.37
CA ASN A 18 1.71 10.62 -5.67
C ASN A 18 2.15 9.28 -6.27
N ASN A 19 2.86 8.47 -5.48
CA ASN A 19 3.39 7.17 -5.90
C ASN A 19 2.28 6.18 -6.28
N MET A 20 1.17 6.17 -5.54
CA MET A 20 0.04 5.29 -5.81
C MET A 20 -0.62 5.64 -7.14
N ASP A 21 -0.88 6.92 -7.39
CA ASP A 21 -1.46 7.39 -8.65
C ASP A 21 -0.55 7.10 -9.84
N ARG A 22 0.78 7.25 -9.68
CA ARG A 22 1.75 6.86 -10.72
C ARG A 22 1.71 5.36 -10.99
N ALA A 23 1.70 4.54 -9.95
CA ALA A 23 1.65 3.08 -10.10
C ALA A 23 0.38 2.63 -10.84
N LEU A 24 -0.77 3.20 -10.51
CA LEU A 24 -2.03 2.92 -11.18
C LEU A 24 -2.00 3.32 -12.65
N LEU A 25 -1.44 4.50 -12.95
CA LEU A 25 -1.34 4.97 -14.33
C LEU A 25 -0.32 4.16 -15.13
N SER A 26 0.85 3.80 -14.55
CA SER A 26 1.81 2.89 -15.17
C SER A 26 1.19 1.55 -15.49
N TYR A 27 0.46 0.96 -14.54
CA TYR A 27 -0.24 -0.31 -14.77
C TYR A 27 -1.20 -0.21 -15.95
N ALA A 28 -1.97 0.87 -16.05
CA ALA A 28 -2.88 1.09 -17.16
C ALA A 28 -2.13 1.20 -18.51
N ILE A 29 -1.03 1.95 -18.55
CA ILE A 29 -0.17 2.07 -19.74
C ILE A 29 0.38 0.72 -20.18
N ASP A 30 0.96 -0.04 -19.24
CA ASP A 30 1.60 -1.32 -19.48
C ASP A 30 0.61 -2.39 -20.00
N HIS A 31 -0.68 -2.22 -19.69
CA HIS A 31 -1.77 -3.09 -20.17
C HIS A 31 -2.52 -2.55 -21.37
N GLY A 32 -1.96 -1.56 -22.05
CA GLY A 32 -2.48 -1.06 -23.32
C GLY A 32 -3.71 -0.13 -23.20
N TYR A 33 -4.02 0.34 -22.00
CA TYR A 33 -5.07 1.33 -21.78
C TYR A 33 -4.57 2.72 -22.20
N ASN A 34 -4.67 3.04 -23.49
CA ASN A 34 -4.17 4.29 -24.07
C ASN A 34 -5.25 5.38 -24.19
N ASP A 35 -6.51 5.04 -23.92
CA ASP A 35 -7.62 5.98 -23.96
C ASP A 35 -7.81 6.62 -22.58
N TYR A 36 -7.10 7.75 -22.38
CA TYR A 36 -7.13 8.50 -21.13
C TYR A 36 -8.14 9.63 -21.24
N ASP A 37 -9.32 9.41 -20.72
CA ASP A 37 -10.27 10.49 -20.54
C ASP A 37 -9.82 11.39 -19.37
N ASN A 38 -9.19 12.49 -19.70
CA ASN A 38 -8.75 13.53 -18.77
C ASN A 38 -9.44 14.86 -19.04
N ASP A 39 -10.59 14.85 -19.71
CA ASP A 39 -11.32 16.06 -20.04
C ASP A 39 -11.83 16.75 -18.77
N PRO A 40 -11.21 17.87 -18.34
CA PRO A 40 -11.62 18.58 -17.14
C PRO A 40 -13.02 19.17 -17.26
N GLU A 41 -13.54 19.37 -18.50
CA GLU A 41 -14.89 19.89 -18.71
C GLU A 41 -15.98 18.92 -18.28
N LYS A 42 -15.68 17.62 -18.21
CA LYS A 42 -16.60 16.59 -17.70
C LYS A 42 -16.71 16.59 -16.19
N VAL A 43 -15.74 17.17 -15.49
CA VAL A 43 -15.66 17.15 -14.04
C VAL A 43 -16.48 18.28 -13.44
N GLU A 44 -17.32 17.95 -12.46
CA GLU A 44 -18.06 18.91 -11.64
C GLU A 44 -17.28 19.24 -10.37
N GLU A 45 -16.79 18.23 -9.67
CA GLU A 45 -16.10 18.37 -8.39
C GLU A 45 -15.00 17.31 -8.22
N ILE A 46 -13.87 17.71 -7.65
CA ILE A 46 -12.80 16.80 -7.24
C ILE A 46 -12.62 16.97 -5.73
N SER A 47 -12.87 15.90 -4.97
CA SER A 47 -12.45 15.79 -3.59
C SER A 47 -11.17 14.96 -3.55
N GLY A 48 -10.05 15.64 -3.26
CA GLY A 48 -8.75 15.00 -3.13
C GLY A 48 -8.73 13.93 -2.03
N PHE A 49 -7.57 13.29 -1.84
CA PHE A 49 -7.44 12.27 -0.81
C PHE A 49 -7.64 12.87 0.59
N ASP A 50 -8.64 12.37 1.28
CA ASP A 50 -8.95 12.67 2.67
C ASP A 50 -8.35 11.56 3.55
N SER A 51 -7.45 11.95 4.47
CA SER A 51 -6.73 11.00 5.33
C SER A 51 -7.62 10.35 6.40
N GLU A 52 -8.71 11.00 6.80
CA GLU A 52 -9.66 10.43 7.75
C GLU A 52 -10.58 9.41 7.06
N LYS A 53 -11.10 9.78 5.89
CA LYS A 53 -11.95 8.91 5.07
C LYS A 53 -11.14 7.89 4.25
N LYS A 54 -9.83 8.08 4.14
CA LYS A 54 -8.89 7.28 3.33
C LYS A 54 -9.37 7.06 1.89
N CYS A 55 -9.97 8.07 1.30
CA CYS A 55 -10.51 7.99 -0.06
C CYS A 55 -10.44 9.33 -0.79
N ALA A 56 -10.57 9.27 -2.10
CA ALA A 56 -10.71 10.40 -3.02
C ALA A 56 -11.91 10.16 -3.92
N THR A 57 -12.62 11.22 -4.28
CA THR A 57 -13.77 11.16 -5.19
C THR A 57 -13.67 12.17 -6.31
N VAL A 58 -14.23 11.82 -7.45
CA VAL A 58 -14.45 12.75 -8.56
C VAL A 58 -15.90 12.62 -9.01
N LYS A 59 -16.63 13.72 -8.99
CA LYS A 59 -17.99 13.82 -9.47
C LYS A 59 -17.99 14.42 -10.86
N LEU A 60 -18.69 13.77 -11.77
CA LEU A 60 -18.88 14.25 -13.13
C LEU A 60 -20.21 15.02 -13.28
N LYS A 61 -20.27 15.92 -14.25
CA LYS A 61 -21.46 16.74 -14.56
C LYS A 61 -22.71 15.91 -14.91
N ASN A 62 -22.54 14.66 -15.34
CA ASN A 62 -23.63 13.72 -15.59
C ASN A 62 -24.12 13.00 -14.33
N GLY A 63 -23.62 13.37 -13.13
CA GLY A 63 -24.00 12.79 -11.85
C GLY A 63 -23.22 11.53 -11.45
N LEU A 64 -22.38 10.96 -12.31
CA LEU A 64 -21.55 9.81 -12.00
C LEU A 64 -20.41 10.22 -11.04
N VAL A 65 -20.22 9.45 -9.98
CA VAL A 65 -19.10 9.65 -9.03
C VAL A 65 -18.16 8.48 -9.10
N TYR A 66 -16.87 8.75 -9.34
CA TYR A 66 -15.81 7.75 -9.14
C TYR A 66 -15.22 7.90 -7.76
N TRP A 67 -15.08 6.78 -7.08
CA TRP A 67 -14.59 6.68 -5.72
C TRP A 67 -13.38 5.74 -5.67
N LYS A 68 -12.26 6.23 -5.14
CA LYS A 68 -11.01 5.48 -4.99
C LYS A 68 -10.55 5.59 -3.54
N GLY A 69 -10.24 4.47 -2.90
CA GLY A 69 -9.79 4.50 -1.51
C GLY A 69 -9.46 3.14 -0.93
N ALA A 70 -9.09 3.14 0.34
CA ALA A 70 -8.82 1.92 1.09
C ALA A 70 -10.02 0.97 1.05
N THR A 71 -9.77 -0.31 0.75
CA THR A 71 -10.84 -1.28 0.51
C THR A 71 -11.77 -1.41 1.72
N GLU A 72 -11.22 -1.42 2.94
CA GLU A 72 -11.97 -1.49 4.19
C GLU A 72 -13.01 -0.36 4.35
N ASN A 73 -12.78 0.81 3.73
CA ASN A 73 -13.67 1.96 3.84
C ASN A 73 -14.76 2.01 2.76
N ILE A 74 -14.55 1.25 1.67
CA ILE A 74 -15.45 1.22 0.51
C ILE A 74 -16.36 0.00 0.55
N ILE A 75 -15.82 -1.17 0.94
CA ILE A 75 -16.48 -2.47 0.79
C ILE A 75 -17.83 -2.55 1.51
N ASP A 76 -17.98 -1.90 2.66
CA ASP A 76 -19.24 -1.87 3.43
C ASP A 76 -20.36 -1.08 2.74
N LYS A 77 -20.02 -0.24 1.76
CA LYS A 77 -20.97 0.60 1.03
C LYS A 77 -21.27 0.07 -0.36
N VAL A 78 -20.58 -0.99 -0.77
CA VAL A 78 -20.78 -1.64 -2.07
C VAL A 78 -22.12 -2.36 -2.08
N THR A 79 -22.91 -2.10 -3.11
CA THR A 79 -24.20 -2.76 -3.36
C THR A 79 -24.16 -3.67 -4.58
N HIS A 80 -23.27 -3.38 -5.54
CA HIS A 80 -23.09 -4.12 -6.78
C HIS A 80 -21.60 -4.24 -7.12
N TYR A 81 -21.26 -5.16 -8.00
CA TYR A 81 -19.93 -5.25 -8.60
C TYR A 81 -20.01 -5.36 -10.12
N MET A 82 -18.98 -4.94 -10.80
CA MET A 82 -18.89 -4.95 -12.25
C MET A 82 -18.09 -6.16 -12.72
N LEU A 83 -18.64 -6.89 -13.68
CA LEU A 83 -17.92 -7.96 -14.39
C LEU A 83 -17.04 -7.38 -15.51
N PRO A 84 -16.08 -8.17 -16.05
CA PRO A 84 -15.19 -7.71 -17.12
C PRO A 84 -15.91 -7.29 -18.41
N ASP A 85 -17.11 -7.81 -18.66
CA ASP A 85 -17.97 -7.43 -19.79
C ASP A 85 -18.80 -6.17 -19.56
N GLY A 86 -18.71 -5.58 -18.34
CA GLY A 86 -19.43 -4.38 -17.94
C GLY A 86 -20.80 -4.64 -17.30
N GLU A 87 -21.25 -5.91 -17.21
CA GLU A 87 -22.47 -6.26 -16.48
C GLU A 87 -22.33 -5.95 -15.00
N GLU A 88 -23.38 -5.41 -14.38
CA GLU A 88 -23.43 -5.15 -12.94
C GLU A 88 -24.26 -6.23 -12.24
N ARG A 89 -23.71 -6.81 -11.19
CA ARG A 89 -24.38 -7.81 -10.35
C ARG A 89 -24.48 -7.34 -8.91
N GLU A 90 -25.49 -7.82 -8.20
CA GLU A 90 -25.65 -7.57 -6.78
C GLU A 90 -24.45 -8.11 -5.99
N PHE A 91 -23.93 -7.30 -5.08
CA PHE A 91 -22.83 -7.66 -4.20
C PHE A 91 -23.40 -8.29 -2.94
N THR A 92 -23.35 -9.61 -2.87
CA THR A 92 -23.92 -10.39 -1.78
C THR A 92 -22.98 -10.45 -0.56
N LYS A 93 -23.53 -10.89 0.59
CA LYS A 93 -22.70 -11.17 1.77
C LYS A 93 -21.58 -12.17 1.47
N ALA A 94 -21.87 -13.22 0.69
CA ALA A 94 -20.88 -14.21 0.31
C ALA A 94 -19.74 -13.61 -0.55
N ASP A 95 -20.04 -12.63 -1.40
CA ASP A 95 -19.03 -11.91 -2.18
C ASP A 95 -18.16 -11.02 -1.27
N LYS A 96 -18.77 -10.35 -0.29
CA LYS A 96 -18.06 -9.56 0.71
C LYS A 96 -17.10 -10.43 1.51
N ASP A 97 -17.58 -11.57 2.04
CA ASP A 97 -16.75 -12.51 2.82
C ASP A 97 -15.54 -12.99 2.01
N LYS A 98 -15.69 -13.28 0.71
CA LYS A 98 -14.57 -13.62 -0.19
C LYS A 98 -13.56 -12.49 -0.37
N VAL A 99 -14.05 -11.26 -0.54
CA VAL A 99 -13.15 -10.10 -0.66
C VAL A 99 -12.38 -9.90 0.64
N GLU A 100 -13.03 -10.00 1.80
CA GLU A 100 -12.39 -9.88 3.11
C GLU A 100 -11.35 -10.98 3.34
N GLU A 101 -11.64 -12.22 2.96
CA GLU A 101 -10.66 -13.32 3.01
C GLU A 101 -9.43 -13.01 2.15
N GLN A 102 -9.64 -12.54 0.93
CA GLN A 102 -8.54 -12.12 0.04
C GLN A 102 -7.77 -10.92 0.61
N MET A 103 -8.46 -9.96 1.22
CA MET A 103 -7.81 -8.83 1.90
C MET A 103 -6.85 -9.32 2.99
N HIS A 104 -7.29 -10.24 3.84
CA HIS A 104 -6.45 -10.84 4.87
C HIS A 104 -5.25 -11.59 4.29
N ALA A 105 -5.46 -12.37 3.23
CA ALA A 105 -4.39 -13.09 2.56
C ALA A 105 -3.34 -12.15 1.94
N GLN A 106 -3.77 -11.04 1.32
CA GLN A 106 -2.87 -10.07 0.70
C GLN A 106 -2.19 -9.18 1.76
N ALA A 107 -2.84 -8.85 2.86
CA ALA A 107 -2.24 -8.11 3.96
C ALA A 107 -1.04 -8.86 4.57
N LYS A 108 -1.12 -10.19 4.70
CA LYS A 108 0.02 -11.04 5.10
C LYS A 108 1.20 -10.98 4.11
N ARG A 109 0.97 -10.57 2.87
CA ARG A 109 1.99 -10.38 1.82
C ARG A 109 2.44 -8.93 1.70
N THR A 110 2.13 -8.09 2.69
CA THR A 110 2.46 -6.66 2.71
C THR A 110 1.81 -5.83 1.60
N MET A 111 0.72 -6.35 1.01
CA MET A 111 -0.01 -5.64 -0.02
C MET A 111 -0.97 -4.62 0.61
N LYS A 112 -0.99 -3.41 0.06
CA LYS A 112 -2.03 -2.42 0.31
C LYS A 112 -3.17 -2.62 -0.69
N LEU A 113 -4.40 -2.68 -0.19
CA LEU A 113 -5.57 -2.86 -1.06
C LEU A 113 -6.27 -1.54 -1.30
N LEU A 114 -6.50 -1.25 -2.56
CA LEU A 114 -7.19 -0.07 -3.03
C LEU A 114 -8.41 -0.51 -3.84
N SER A 115 -9.59 -0.06 -3.44
CA SER A 115 -10.81 -0.26 -4.21
C SER A 115 -11.11 0.95 -5.09
N VAL A 116 -11.64 0.64 -6.26
CA VAL A 116 -12.24 1.62 -7.18
C VAL A 116 -13.71 1.27 -7.35
N ALA A 117 -14.57 2.23 -7.09
CA ALA A 117 -16.02 2.10 -7.25
C ALA A 117 -16.58 3.27 -8.06
N LYS A 118 -17.74 3.07 -8.67
CA LYS A 118 -18.57 4.14 -9.21
C LYS A 118 -19.89 4.21 -8.44
N ILE A 119 -20.43 5.41 -8.33
CA ILE A 119 -21.75 5.65 -7.74
C ILE A 119 -22.62 6.25 -8.83
N SER A 120 -23.70 5.58 -9.16
CA SER A 120 -24.72 6.03 -10.10
C SER A 120 -26.07 5.40 -9.73
N ASP A 121 -27.15 6.13 -9.96
CA ASP A 121 -28.53 5.64 -9.78
C ASP A 121 -28.80 5.00 -8.41
N GLY A 122 -28.18 5.56 -7.35
CA GLY A 122 -28.30 5.05 -5.99
C GLY A 122 -27.52 3.76 -5.69
N LYS A 123 -26.74 3.27 -6.65
CA LYS A 123 -25.88 2.10 -6.49
C LYS A 123 -24.42 2.50 -6.28
N THR A 124 -23.74 1.76 -5.42
CA THR A 124 -22.28 1.78 -5.30
C THR A 124 -21.75 0.50 -5.93
N VAL A 125 -21.13 0.63 -7.09
CA VAL A 125 -20.65 -0.50 -7.90
C VAL A 125 -19.15 -0.63 -7.76
N LEU A 126 -18.68 -1.74 -7.17
CA LEU A 126 -17.26 -2.07 -7.10
C LEU A 126 -16.75 -2.42 -8.50
N MET A 127 -15.78 -1.66 -8.98
CA MET A 127 -15.18 -1.88 -10.30
C MET A 127 -13.92 -2.74 -10.24
N ALA A 128 -13.08 -2.51 -9.21
CA ALA A 128 -11.84 -3.25 -9.03
C ALA A 128 -11.35 -3.18 -7.57
N VAL A 129 -10.64 -4.22 -7.16
CA VAL A 129 -9.77 -4.21 -5.99
C VAL A 129 -8.35 -4.42 -6.48
N LEU A 130 -7.48 -3.45 -6.23
CA LEU A 130 -6.10 -3.41 -6.68
C LEU A 130 -5.17 -3.72 -5.51
N CYS A 131 -4.23 -4.63 -5.72
CA CYS A 131 -3.20 -4.97 -4.74
C CYS A 131 -1.95 -4.18 -5.09
N LEU A 132 -1.54 -3.28 -4.20
CA LEU A 132 -0.39 -2.41 -4.37
C LEU A 132 0.69 -2.84 -3.39
N ARG A 133 1.91 -2.95 -3.87
CA ARG A 133 3.08 -3.23 -3.04
C ARG A 133 4.13 -2.16 -3.28
N ASP A 134 4.71 -1.66 -2.18
CA ASP A 134 5.93 -0.87 -2.25
C ASP A 134 7.10 -1.86 -2.26
N ASN A 135 7.73 -2.03 -3.43
CA ASN A 135 8.88 -2.91 -3.54
C ASN A 135 10.10 -2.27 -2.86
N VAL A 136 10.94 -3.11 -2.27
CA VAL A 136 12.25 -2.67 -1.82
C VAL A 136 13.03 -2.16 -3.04
N ARG A 137 13.66 -1.00 -2.89
CA ARG A 137 14.48 -0.41 -3.97
C ARG A 137 15.68 -1.32 -4.26
N THR A 138 16.00 -1.51 -5.51
CA THR A 138 17.14 -2.34 -5.93
C THR A 138 18.45 -1.84 -5.33
N ASP A 139 18.66 -0.51 -5.33
CA ASP A 139 19.83 0.12 -4.73
C ASP A 139 19.93 -0.06 -3.21
N ALA A 140 18.79 -0.21 -2.51
CA ALA A 140 18.78 -0.50 -1.08
C ALA A 140 19.29 -1.92 -0.80
N VAL A 141 18.88 -2.91 -1.61
CA VAL A 141 19.36 -4.29 -1.48
C VAL A 141 20.88 -4.36 -1.69
N GLU A 142 21.38 -3.74 -2.77
CA GLU A 142 22.81 -3.67 -3.06
C GLU A 142 23.59 -2.96 -1.94
N THR A 143 23.05 -1.86 -1.41
CA THR A 143 23.68 -1.10 -0.32
C THR A 143 23.75 -1.93 0.97
N VAL A 144 22.69 -2.63 1.32
CA VAL A 144 22.67 -3.53 2.50
C VAL A 144 23.73 -4.63 2.35
N GLN A 145 23.88 -5.22 1.16
CA GLN A 145 24.92 -6.20 0.90
C GLN A 145 26.33 -5.63 1.10
N ILE A 146 26.61 -4.46 0.53
CA ILE A 146 27.91 -3.78 0.69
C ILE A 146 28.21 -3.50 2.17
N LEU A 147 27.24 -3.02 2.93
CA LEU A 147 27.39 -2.75 4.36
C LEU A 147 27.65 -4.03 5.15
N ASN A 148 26.91 -5.09 4.89
CA ASN A 148 27.12 -6.40 5.52
C ASN A 148 28.50 -6.97 5.22
N ASP A 149 28.98 -6.88 3.97
CA ASP A 149 30.31 -7.33 3.55
C ASP A 149 31.42 -6.52 4.21
N ALA A 150 31.16 -5.23 4.49
CA ALA A 150 32.06 -4.36 5.26
C ALA A 150 31.99 -4.59 6.79
N GLY A 151 31.19 -5.53 7.27
CA GLY A 151 31.00 -5.79 8.70
C GLY A 151 30.14 -4.76 9.42
N ILE A 152 29.41 -3.92 8.69
CA ILE A 152 28.53 -2.90 9.27
C ILE A 152 27.13 -3.51 9.43
N GLN A 153 26.63 -3.50 10.65
CA GLN A 153 25.30 -3.97 10.97
C GLN A 153 24.23 -2.99 10.49
N VAL A 154 23.28 -3.50 9.71
CA VAL A 154 22.09 -2.75 9.30
C VAL A 154 20.89 -3.18 10.15
N VAL A 155 20.18 -2.21 10.72
CA VAL A 155 18.97 -2.44 11.53
C VAL A 155 17.82 -1.63 10.93
N MET A 156 16.70 -2.32 10.62
CA MET A 156 15.46 -1.67 10.20
C MET A 156 14.67 -1.25 11.43
N VAL A 157 14.28 0.03 11.48
CA VAL A 157 13.39 0.56 12.53
C VAL A 157 12.18 1.20 11.85
N THR A 158 11.01 0.59 12.00
CA THR A 158 9.78 1.00 11.31
C THR A 158 8.56 1.01 12.24
N GLY A 159 7.61 1.90 11.95
CA GLY A 159 6.29 1.91 12.59
C GLY A 159 5.33 0.84 12.07
N ASP A 160 5.71 0.07 11.04
CA ASP A 160 4.88 -0.97 10.43
C ASP A 160 4.67 -2.16 11.37
N ALA A 161 3.68 -3.00 11.05
CA ALA A 161 3.45 -4.26 11.74
C ALA A 161 4.65 -5.22 11.56
N GLU A 162 4.85 -6.11 12.52
CA GLU A 162 5.99 -7.01 12.56
C GLU A 162 6.09 -7.88 11.30
N GLU A 163 4.99 -8.48 10.86
CA GLU A 163 4.95 -9.34 9.68
C GLU A 163 5.39 -8.58 8.42
N THR A 164 4.98 -7.31 8.30
CA THR A 164 5.38 -6.42 7.21
C THR A 164 6.87 -6.10 7.27
N ALA A 165 7.35 -5.71 8.45
CA ALA A 165 8.75 -5.36 8.67
C ALA A 165 9.70 -6.54 8.40
N VAL A 166 9.33 -7.74 8.87
CA VAL A 166 10.08 -8.98 8.63
C VAL A 166 10.15 -9.31 7.14
N ALA A 167 9.02 -9.22 6.43
CA ALA A 167 9.00 -9.51 4.99
C ALA A 167 9.90 -8.53 4.20
N ILE A 168 9.83 -7.23 4.50
CA ILE A 168 10.67 -6.22 3.87
C ILE A 168 12.15 -6.41 4.23
N ALA A 169 12.46 -6.71 5.49
CA ALA A 169 13.83 -6.92 5.95
C ALA A 169 14.49 -8.15 5.29
N LYS A 170 13.72 -9.24 5.08
CA LYS A 170 14.18 -10.41 4.31
C LYS A 170 14.47 -10.04 2.86
N GLU A 171 13.55 -9.33 2.21
CA GLU A 171 13.71 -8.90 0.82
C GLU A 171 14.89 -7.94 0.64
N ALA A 172 15.15 -7.07 1.62
CA ALA A 172 16.29 -6.15 1.63
C ALA A 172 17.63 -6.82 2.00
N GLY A 173 17.65 -8.08 2.42
CA GLY A 173 18.85 -8.77 2.87
C GLY A 173 19.34 -8.33 4.27
N ILE A 174 18.50 -7.62 5.03
CA ILE A 174 18.80 -7.21 6.42
C ILE A 174 18.63 -8.40 7.38
N LEU A 175 17.58 -9.21 7.15
CA LEU A 175 17.27 -10.42 7.92
C LEU A 175 17.68 -11.64 7.07
N ALA A 176 18.82 -12.26 7.40
CA ALA A 176 19.39 -13.34 6.59
C ALA A 176 19.46 -14.68 7.36
N ASP A 177 19.69 -14.65 8.67
CA ASP A 177 19.83 -15.86 9.51
C ASP A 177 18.73 -15.90 10.58
N GLU A 178 17.64 -16.60 10.29
CA GLU A 178 16.50 -16.71 11.22
C GLU A 178 16.84 -17.31 12.59
N LYS A 179 17.99 -17.97 12.74
CA LYS A 179 18.42 -18.55 14.02
C LYS A 179 19.21 -17.58 14.89
N LYS A 180 19.83 -16.58 14.27
CA LYS A 180 20.69 -15.62 14.96
C LYS A 180 20.09 -14.22 14.98
N ASP A 181 19.42 -13.85 13.90
CA ASP A 181 18.88 -12.51 13.72
C ASP A 181 17.67 -12.31 14.64
N VAL A 182 17.65 -11.18 15.34
CA VAL A 182 16.61 -10.84 16.31
C VAL A 182 15.69 -9.78 15.71
N VAL A 183 14.41 -10.02 15.87
CA VAL A 183 13.32 -9.08 15.58
C VAL A 183 12.66 -8.73 16.90
N LEU A 184 12.43 -7.44 17.15
CA LEU A 184 11.70 -6.95 18.32
C LEU A 184 10.57 -6.03 17.87
N THR A 185 9.47 -6.10 18.59
CA THR A 185 8.46 -5.05 18.59
C THR A 185 8.87 -3.93 19.56
N HIS A 186 8.26 -2.73 19.41
CA HIS A 186 8.40 -1.66 20.40
C HIS A 186 8.12 -2.17 21.82
N GLU A 187 7.04 -2.94 22.02
CA GLU A 187 6.61 -3.42 23.34
C GLU A 187 7.62 -4.42 23.96
N GLU A 188 8.22 -5.27 23.13
CA GLU A 188 9.25 -6.20 23.58
C GLU A 188 10.54 -5.45 23.94
N MET A 189 10.94 -4.49 23.10
CA MET A 189 12.12 -3.68 23.37
C MET A 189 11.95 -2.82 24.64
N GLU A 190 10.74 -2.32 24.90
CA GLU A 190 10.43 -1.51 26.08
C GLU A 190 10.53 -2.33 27.40
N LYS A 191 10.27 -3.64 27.35
CA LYS A 191 10.40 -4.55 28.50
C LYS A 191 11.85 -4.91 28.85
N LEU A 192 12.78 -4.74 27.92
CA LEU A 192 14.19 -5.04 28.15
C LEU A 192 14.85 -3.90 28.95
N SER A 193 15.66 -4.25 29.93
CA SER A 193 16.62 -3.34 30.54
C SER A 193 17.70 -2.96 29.53
N ASP A 194 18.44 -1.88 29.78
CA ASP A 194 19.53 -1.46 28.89
C ASP A 194 20.64 -2.50 28.80
N GLU A 195 20.86 -3.25 29.88
CA GLU A 195 21.85 -4.34 29.91
C GLU A 195 21.39 -5.54 29.05
N GLU A 196 20.11 -5.87 29.09
CA GLU A 196 19.54 -6.94 28.27
C GLU A 196 19.52 -6.52 26.78
N LEU A 197 19.14 -5.27 26.50
CA LEU A 197 19.15 -4.74 25.13
C LEU A 197 20.57 -4.77 24.54
N LYS A 198 21.61 -4.38 25.31
CA LYS A 198 23.00 -4.47 24.86
C LYS A 198 23.43 -5.88 24.46
N LYS A 199 22.90 -6.92 25.11
CA LYS A 199 23.19 -8.32 24.75
C LYS A 199 22.54 -8.75 23.44
N VAL A 200 21.39 -8.15 23.11
CA VAL A 200 20.61 -8.46 21.91
C VAL A 200 21.08 -7.65 20.71
N LEU A 201 21.59 -6.42 20.93
CA LEU A 201 22.00 -5.48 19.88
C LEU A 201 22.86 -6.09 18.78
N PRO A 202 23.88 -6.94 19.04
CA PRO A 202 24.72 -7.49 17.97
C PRO A 202 23.94 -8.30 16.92
N ASN A 203 22.83 -8.89 17.34
CA ASN A 203 21.98 -9.71 16.47
C ASN A 203 20.66 -9.03 16.07
N LEU A 204 20.40 -7.83 16.57
CA LEU A 204 19.17 -7.09 16.25
C LEU A 204 19.17 -6.69 14.77
N ARG A 205 18.10 -7.01 14.06
CA ARG A 205 17.92 -6.68 12.64
C ARG A 205 16.67 -5.84 12.39
N VAL A 206 15.62 -6.02 13.18
CA VAL A 206 14.36 -5.32 12.97
C VAL A 206 13.77 -4.85 14.29
N VAL A 207 13.32 -3.60 14.34
CA VAL A 207 12.41 -3.10 15.36
C VAL A 207 11.13 -2.63 14.66
N SER A 208 10.04 -3.35 14.92
CA SER A 208 8.72 -3.08 14.36
C SER A 208 7.84 -2.30 15.33
N ARG A 209 6.76 -1.67 14.83
CA ARG A 209 5.86 -0.80 15.61
C ARG A 209 6.61 0.29 16.40
N ALA A 210 7.78 0.66 15.90
CA ALA A 210 8.69 1.57 16.58
C ALA A 210 8.10 2.97 16.75
N LYS A 211 8.36 3.56 17.90
CA LYS A 211 8.07 4.96 18.19
C LYS A 211 9.32 5.83 17.96
N PRO A 212 9.17 7.15 17.79
CA PRO A 212 10.33 8.04 17.55
C PRO A 212 11.43 7.94 18.59
N LEU A 213 11.10 7.65 19.85
CA LEU A 213 12.07 7.52 20.94
C LEU A 213 12.88 6.21 20.88
N ASP A 214 12.41 5.19 20.20
CA ASP A 214 13.12 3.91 20.11
C ASP A 214 14.44 4.05 19.38
N LYS A 215 14.48 4.87 18.33
CA LYS A 215 15.73 5.19 17.62
C LYS A 215 16.79 5.79 18.54
N LYS A 216 16.38 6.64 19.49
CA LYS A 216 17.29 7.25 20.46
C LYS A 216 17.87 6.22 21.44
N ARG A 217 17.09 5.18 21.76
CA ARG A 217 17.53 4.12 22.69
C ARG A 217 18.53 3.15 22.05
N LEU A 218 18.53 3.06 20.72
CA LEU A 218 19.41 2.19 19.94
C LEU A 218 20.77 2.83 19.62
N VAL A 219 20.89 4.15 19.72
CA VAL A 219 22.09 4.95 19.50
C VAL A 219 22.73 5.34 20.84
#